data_6e896962881cefbee3472c9c0ceba6d2
#
_entry.id   6e896962881cefbee3472c9c0ceba6d2
#
_cell.length_a   1.000
_cell.length_b   1.000
_cell.length_c   1.000
_cell.angle_alpha   90.00
_cell.angle_beta   90.00
_cell.angle_gamma   90.00
#
_symmetry.space_group_name_H-M   'P 1'
#
loop_
_entity.id
_entity.type
_entity.pdbx_description
1 polymer ?
#
loop_
_entity_poly.entity_id
_entity_poly.type
_entity_poly.pdbx_seq_one_letter_code
_entity_poly.pdbx_strand_id
1 'polypeptide(L)'
;MAETTNPTLKAAAYTAGGTERESVELPGDLFDGTVNMPVMHQAVKAYLGNQRLGLAYTKTRGLVTGGNQKPWKQKGTGRARQGSRRAPHFVGGGTVFGPTGRKYNQTIPRQIRALARKSALNARAREAALIVIDNFNYESPSTKQMVSLLGALGVTDKKVLILTDGVKNNVFLSGRNLQRTHVMPYADVSTYHILWSDVVLVESNALGYELAAVEEKARAARPKSESKSRGAEKAERKTAKTATKNSNAHKTARKAAKAAGKSAKPKAKSAKKPAAKKSAGKKKKGK
;
A
#
# COMPACT_ATOMS: atom_id res chain seq x y z
N MET A 1 -47.33 6.19 25.22
CA MET A 1 -46.14 6.32 24.34
C MET A 1 -45.08 5.41 24.91
N ALA A 2 -44.72 4.32 24.23
CA ALA A 2 -43.71 3.42 24.72
C ALA A 2 -42.37 4.13 24.58
N GLU A 3 -41.66 4.36 25.68
CA GLU A 3 -40.27 4.79 25.69
C GLU A 3 -39.44 3.71 24.99
N THR A 4 -39.02 3.98 23.75
CA THR A 4 -38.02 3.19 23.06
C THR A 4 -36.69 3.41 23.78
N THR A 5 -36.45 2.64 24.84
CA THR A 5 -35.14 2.55 25.47
C THR A 5 -34.18 1.97 24.40
N ASN A 6 -33.43 2.86 23.71
CA ASN A 6 -32.37 2.45 22.85
C ASN A 6 -31.37 1.62 23.65
N PRO A 7 -31.02 0.41 23.22
CA PRO A 7 -30.06 -0.41 23.94
C PRO A 7 -28.73 0.35 23.99
N THR A 8 -28.23 0.66 25.19
CA THR A 8 -26.90 1.23 25.38
C THR A 8 -25.86 0.21 24.90
N LEU A 9 -25.21 0.51 23.79
CA LEU A 9 -24.12 -0.32 23.25
C LEU A 9 -22.86 -0.07 24.08
N LYS A 10 -22.19 -1.16 24.48
CA LYS A 10 -20.90 -1.11 25.21
C LYS A 10 -19.76 -1.54 24.30
N ALA A 11 -18.62 -0.91 24.47
CA ALA A 11 -17.39 -1.29 23.77
C ALA A 11 -16.30 -1.65 24.79
N ALA A 12 -15.46 -2.62 24.42
CA ALA A 12 -14.26 -2.93 25.18
C ALA A 12 -13.29 -1.75 25.13
N ALA A 13 -12.71 -1.38 26.26
CA ALA A 13 -11.76 -0.29 26.35
C ALA A 13 -10.36 -0.80 26.73
N TYR A 14 -9.33 -0.18 26.16
CA TYR A 14 -7.93 -0.50 26.40
C TYR A 14 -7.11 0.77 26.54
N THR A 15 -5.99 0.65 27.23
CA THR A 15 -4.98 1.71 27.28
C THR A 15 -4.19 1.78 25.96
N ALA A 16 -3.44 2.86 25.75
CA ALA A 16 -2.52 2.99 24.63
C ALA A 16 -1.42 1.90 24.58
N GLY A 17 -1.11 1.25 25.71
CA GLY A 17 -0.21 0.11 25.82
C GLY A 17 -0.85 -1.25 25.59
N GLY A 18 -2.18 -1.32 25.47
CA GLY A 18 -2.93 -2.56 25.25
C GLY A 18 -3.35 -3.28 26.54
N THR A 19 -3.40 -2.59 27.68
CA THR A 19 -3.95 -3.11 28.94
C THR A 19 -5.46 -2.99 28.90
N GLU A 20 -6.18 -4.03 29.28
CA GLU A 20 -7.65 -4.05 29.33
C GLU A 20 -8.19 -3.12 30.41
N ARG A 21 -9.28 -2.44 30.09
CA ARG A 21 -10.04 -1.55 30.98
C ARG A 21 -11.50 -2.01 31.08
N GLU A 22 -12.24 -1.36 31.95
CA GLU A 22 -13.68 -1.56 32.03
C GLU A 22 -14.36 -1.14 30.72
N SER A 23 -15.41 -1.84 30.34
CA SER A 23 -16.19 -1.53 29.14
C SER A 23 -16.83 -0.15 29.25
N VAL A 24 -16.74 0.64 28.16
CA VAL A 24 -17.27 1.99 28.09
C VAL A 24 -18.62 1.99 27.37
N GLU A 25 -19.58 2.75 27.88
CA GLU A 25 -20.87 2.98 27.24
C GLU A 25 -20.68 3.96 26.06
N LEU A 26 -21.19 3.59 24.89
CA LEU A 26 -21.07 4.41 23.70
C LEU A 26 -22.12 5.53 23.66
N PRO A 27 -21.81 6.73 23.10
CA PRO A 27 -22.75 7.86 23.06
C PRO A 27 -23.99 7.52 22.23
N GLY A 28 -25.18 7.59 22.84
CA GLY A 28 -26.46 7.25 22.22
C GLY A 28 -26.78 8.06 20.95
N ASP A 29 -26.25 9.29 20.82
CA ASP A 29 -26.42 10.12 19.62
C ASP A 29 -25.81 9.49 18.37
N LEU A 30 -24.67 8.83 18.51
CA LEU A 30 -23.95 8.15 17.43
C LEU A 30 -24.29 6.66 17.35
N PHE A 31 -24.58 6.02 18.48
CA PHE A 31 -24.78 4.58 18.62
C PHE A 31 -26.19 4.25 19.10
N ASP A 32 -27.19 4.56 18.25
CA ASP A 32 -28.61 4.21 18.49
C ASP A 32 -28.94 2.76 18.18
N GLY A 33 -27.97 1.97 17.77
CA GLY A 33 -28.16 0.58 17.38
C GLY A 33 -28.85 0.39 16.03
N THR A 34 -29.25 1.43 15.30
CA THR A 34 -29.94 1.28 14.01
C THR A 34 -28.95 0.97 12.88
N VAL A 35 -29.26 -0.04 12.06
CA VAL A 35 -28.44 -0.44 10.91
C VAL A 35 -29.28 -0.38 9.64
N ASN A 36 -28.94 0.54 8.73
CA ASN A 36 -29.63 0.75 7.47
C ASN A 36 -28.77 0.23 6.30
N MET A 37 -28.95 -1.03 5.90
CA MET A 37 -28.19 -1.69 4.85
C MET A 37 -28.29 -1.00 3.48
N PRO A 38 -29.47 -0.58 2.96
CA PRO A 38 -29.58 0.11 1.67
C PRO A 38 -28.74 1.38 1.58
N VAL A 39 -28.73 2.19 2.64
CA VAL A 39 -27.96 3.44 2.69
C VAL A 39 -26.46 3.17 2.72
N MET A 40 -26.02 2.18 3.49
CA MET A 40 -24.61 1.75 3.51
C MET A 40 -24.17 1.26 2.13
N HIS A 41 -24.97 0.42 1.45
CA HIS A 41 -24.68 -0.07 0.11
C HIS A 41 -24.55 1.08 -0.90
N GLN A 42 -25.46 2.05 -0.87
CA GLN A 42 -25.41 3.22 -1.74
C GLN A 42 -24.13 4.05 -1.52
N ALA A 43 -23.73 4.25 -0.27
CA ALA A 43 -22.50 4.97 0.08
C ALA A 43 -21.24 4.25 -0.41
N VAL A 44 -21.14 2.94 -0.21
CA VAL A 44 -20.02 2.11 -0.69
C VAL A 44 -19.95 2.09 -2.22
N LYS A 45 -21.10 1.92 -2.91
CA LYS A 45 -21.17 1.95 -4.37
C LYS A 45 -20.66 3.26 -4.95
N ALA A 46 -21.07 4.38 -4.37
CA ALA A 46 -20.58 5.69 -4.82
C ALA A 46 -19.09 5.91 -4.51
N TYR A 47 -18.63 5.49 -3.34
CA TYR A 47 -17.22 5.58 -2.97
C TYR A 47 -16.34 4.82 -3.97
N LEU A 48 -16.67 3.56 -4.28
CA LEU A 48 -15.95 2.75 -5.25
C LEU A 48 -16.07 3.30 -6.68
N GLY A 49 -17.26 3.82 -7.06
CA GLY A 49 -17.48 4.48 -8.34
C GLY A 49 -16.56 5.69 -8.53
N ASN A 50 -16.41 6.51 -7.49
CA ASN A 50 -15.58 7.72 -7.51
C ASN A 50 -14.07 7.44 -7.60
N GLN A 51 -13.62 6.26 -7.19
CA GLN A 51 -12.22 5.83 -7.35
C GLN A 51 -11.91 5.38 -8.77
N ARG A 52 -12.91 5.11 -9.59
CA ARG A 52 -12.74 4.60 -10.94
C ARG A 52 -12.26 5.70 -11.89
N LEU A 53 -11.09 5.54 -12.48
CA LEU A 53 -10.43 6.55 -13.30
C LEU A 53 -10.99 6.68 -14.72
N GLY A 54 -11.59 5.63 -15.28
CA GLY A 54 -12.19 5.65 -16.62
C GLY A 54 -11.21 5.92 -17.75
N LEU A 55 -10.03 5.32 -17.72
CA LEU A 55 -8.90 5.56 -18.63
C LEU A 55 -9.06 4.93 -20.02
N ALA A 56 -10.12 4.16 -20.28
CA ALA A 56 -10.35 3.55 -21.60
C ALA A 56 -10.56 4.64 -22.64
N TYR A 57 -9.69 4.69 -23.64
CA TYR A 57 -9.69 5.70 -24.69
C TYR A 57 -9.26 5.10 -26.02
N THR A 58 -9.94 5.47 -27.11
CA THR A 58 -9.58 5.09 -28.48
C THR A 58 -9.31 6.32 -29.32
N LYS A 59 -8.40 6.18 -30.29
CA LYS A 59 -8.07 7.28 -31.21
C LYS A 59 -9.17 7.40 -32.26
N THR A 60 -9.82 8.55 -32.33
CA THR A 60 -10.71 8.93 -33.42
C THR A 60 -9.89 9.27 -34.68
N ARG A 61 -10.54 9.39 -35.81
CA ARG A 61 -9.90 9.75 -37.09
C ARG A 61 -8.99 10.99 -37.02
N GLY A 62 -9.35 11.97 -36.20
CA GLY A 62 -8.55 13.18 -36.02
C GLY A 62 -7.26 12.95 -35.23
N LEU A 63 -7.25 12.00 -34.27
CA LEU A 63 -6.13 11.73 -33.36
C LEU A 63 -5.13 10.69 -33.91
N VAL A 64 -5.49 9.97 -34.98
CA VAL A 64 -4.56 9.05 -35.65
C VAL A 64 -3.53 9.85 -36.43
N THR A 65 -2.23 9.57 -36.21
CA THR A 65 -1.14 10.23 -36.95
C THR A 65 -1.08 9.74 -38.39
N GLY A 66 -0.79 10.64 -39.34
CA GLY A 66 -0.61 10.33 -40.76
C GLY A 66 -1.81 10.72 -41.61
N GLY A 67 -1.79 10.36 -42.91
CA GLY A 67 -2.90 10.55 -43.84
C GLY A 67 -3.32 12.00 -44.10
N ASN A 68 -2.37 12.94 -44.14
CA ASN A 68 -2.64 14.36 -44.38
C ASN A 68 -3.02 14.66 -45.83
N GLN A 69 -2.60 13.80 -46.77
CA GLN A 69 -2.86 13.96 -48.22
C GLN A 69 -4.02 13.06 -48.65
N LYS A 70 -4.80 13.50 -49.61
CA LYS A 70 -5.86 12.72 -50.28
C LYS A 70 -5.24 11.52 -50.97
N PRO A 71 -5.71 10.26 -50.75
CA PRO A 71 -5.06 9.05 -51.28
C PRO A 71 -4.97 9.01 -52.84
N TRP A 72 -5.98 9.51 -53.52
CA TRP A 72 -6.04 9.61 -55.00
C TRP A 72 -6.98 10.71 -55.45
N LYS A 73 -7.00 11.03 -56.75
CA LYS A 73 -7.86 12.05 -57.36
C LYS A 73 -9.34 11.70 -57.21
N GLN A 74 -10.22 12.71 -57.21
CA GLN A 74 -11.66 12.57 -56.98
C GLN A 74 -12.35 11.72 -58.07
N LYS A 75 -11.89 11.80 -59.33
CA LYS A 75 -12.44 11.11 -60.53
C LYS A 75 -11.28 10.55 -61.37
N GLY A 76 -11.55 9.60 -62.28
CA GLY A 76 -10.59 9.10 -63.23
C GLY A 76 -9.68 7.96 -62.72
N THR A 77 -9.95 7.37 -61.53
CA THR A 77 -9.13 6.26 -61.01
C THR A 77 -9.86 4.91 -60.96
N GLY A 78 -11.16 4.84 -61.32
CA GLY A 78 -11.95 3.61 -61.20
C GLY A 78 -12.17 3.11 -59.75
N ARG A 79 -11.64 3.83 -58.74
CA ARG A 79 -11.73 3.46 -57.31
C ARG A 79 -12.79 4.27 -56.60
N ALA A 80 -13.30 3.73 -55.48
CA ALA A 80 -14.16 4.45 -54.57
C ALA A 80 -13.52 5.75 -54.08
N ARG A 81 -14.27 6.83 -53.95
CA ARG A 81 -13.77 8.14 -53.47
C ARG A 81 -13.33 8.07 -52.02
N GLN A 82 -12.15 8.56 -51.75
CA GLN A 82 -11.58 8.55 -50.40
C GLN A 82 -10.99 9.92 -50.04
N GLY A 83 -11.24 10.37 -48.79
CA GLY A 83 -10.70 11.63 -48.29
C GLY A 83 -9.41 11.49 -47.51
N SER A 84 -9.26 10.40 -46.74
CA SER A 84 -8.10 10.18 -45.88
C SER A 84 -7.89 8.69 -45.61
N ARG A 85 -6.65 8.27 -45.48
CA ARG A 85 -6.29 6.92 -45.03
C ARG A 85 -6.58 6.68 -43.53
N ARG A 86 -6.88 7.73 -42.77
CA ARG A 86 -7.23 7.63 -41.34
C ARG A 86 -8.71 7.27 -41.12
N ALA A 87 -9.50 7.11 -42.18
CA ALA A 87 -10.90 6.73 -42.08
C ALA A 87 -11.07 5.33 -41.45
N PRO A 88 -12.18 5.07 -40.73
CA PRO A 88 -12.35 3.84 -39.94
C PRO A 88 -12.30 2.54 -40.75
N HIS A 89 -12.67 2.57 -42.02
CA HIS A 89 -12.65 1.42 -42.91
C HIS A 89 -11.24 1.02 -43.39
N PHE A 90 -10.20 1.85 -43.14
CA PHE A 90 -8.82 1.49 -43.43
C PHE A 90 -8.16 0.82 -42.26
N VAL A 91 -7.31 -0.14 -42.54
CA VAL A 91 -6.42 -0.76 -41.54
C VAL A 91 -5.53 0.32 -40.90
N GLY A 92 -5.52 0.41 -39.59
CA GLY A 92 -4.84 1.48 -38.86
C GLY A 92 -5.55 2.82 -38.84
N GLY A 93 -6.79 2.90 -39.35
CA GLY A 93 -7.66 4.09 -39.22
C GLY A 93 -8.20 4.30 -37.81
N GLY A 94 -8.92 5.41 -37.61
CA GLY A 94 -9.53 5.75 -36.34
C GLY A 94 -10.77 4.92 -36.04
N THR A 95 -11.09 4.77 -34.76
CA THR A 95 -12.33 4.14 -34.27
C THR A 95 -13.45 5.15 -34.27
N VAL A 96 -14.69 4.80 -34.72
CA VAL A 96 -15.84 5.73 -34.78
C VAL A 96 -16.46 5.88 -33.40
N PHE A 97 -16.96 4.79 -32.82
CA PHE A 97 -17.66 4.75 -31.52
C PHE A 97 -16.87 3.98 -30.47
N GLY A 98 -15.60 4.29 -30.35
CA GLY A 98 -14.77 3.68 -29.32
C GLY A 98 -14.99 4.32 -27.95
N PRO A 99 -14.50 3.68 -26.89
CA PRO A 99 -14.56 4.26 -25.55
C PRO A 99 -13.79 5.59 -25.52
N THR A 100 -14.40 6.57 -24.89
CA THR A 100 -13.80 7.86 -24.55
C THR A 100 -13.70 7.96 -23.04
N GLY A 101 -12.62 8.55 -22.51
CA GLY A 101 -12.43 8.71 -21.08
C GLY A 101 -13.66 9.37 -20.43
N ARG A 102 -14.40 8.62 -19.63
CA ARG A 102 -15.57 9.12 -18.90
C ARG A 102 -15.34 9.13 -17.40
N LYS A 103 -15.96 10.09 -16.73
CA LYS A 103 -15.97 10.14 -15.26
C LYS A 103 -17.09 9.25 -14.71
N TYR A 104 -16.82 8.56 -13.61
CA TYR A 104 -17.79 7.71 -12.91
C TYR A 104 -18.26 8.33 -11.60
N ASN A 105 -18.15 9.65 -11.46
CA ASN A 105 -18.48 10.36 -10.23
C ASN A 105 -19.96 10.22 -9.91
N GLN A 106 -20.23 9.80 -8.68
CA GLN A 106 -21.55 9.73 -8.07
C GLN A 106 -21.58 10.63 -6.85
N THR A 107 -22.51 11.57 -6.82
CA THR A 107 -22.70 12.48 -5.69
C THR A 107 -23.82 11.95 -4.81
N ILE A 108 -23.58 11.88 -3.50
CA ILE A 108 -24.56 11.49 -2.49
C ILE A 108 -24.77 12.67 -1.55
N PRO A 109 -26.03 12.99 -1.16
CA PRO A 109 -26.34 14.00 -0.17
C PRO A 109 -25.60 13.79 1.15
N ARG A 110 -25.22 14.89 1.81
CA ARG A 110 -24.46 14.85 3.07
C ARG A 110 -25.18 14.05 4.16
N GLN A 111 -26.49 14.20 4.27
CA GLN A 111 -27.33 13.47 5.23
C GLN A 111 -27.25 11.95 5.04
N ILE A 112 -27.34 11.47 3.79
CA ILE A 112 -27.25 10.04 3.48
C ILE A 112 -25.84 9.51 3.81
N ARG A 113 -24.77 10.27 3.56
CA ARG A 113 -23.41 9.88 3.95
C ARG A 113 -23.24 9.79 5.47
N ALA A 114 -23.81 10.74 6.21
CA ALA A 114 -23.78 10.73 7.66
C ALA A 114 -24.54 9.53 8.23
N LEU A 115 -25.76 9.26 7.72
CA LEU A 115 -26.57 8.11 8.12
C LEU A 115 -25.88 6.78 7.80
N ALA A 116 -25.24 6.67 6.62
CA ALA A 116 -24.49 5.48 6.25
C ALA A 116 -23.31 5.21 7.19
N ARG A 117 -22.56 6.26 7.57
CA ARG A 117 -21.44 6.17 8.51
C ARG A 117 -21.93 5.75 9.90
N LYS A 118 -23.00 6.38 10.40
CA LYS A 118 -23.63 6.02 11.66
C LYS A 118 -24.07 4.55 11.68
N SER A 119 -24.76 4.11 10.64
CA SER A 119 -25.21 2.71 10.51
C SER A 119 -24.05 1.71 10.47
N ALA A 120 -22.93 2.04 9.81
CA ALA A 120 -21.75 1.17 9.75
C ALA A 120 -21.04 1.05 11.12
N LEU A 121 -20.94 2.16 11.88
CA LEU A 121 -20.40 2.14 13.23
C LEU A 121 -21.30 1.32 14.17
N ASN A 122 -22.62 1.47 14.07
CA ASN A 122 -23.59 0.67 14.81
C ASN A 122 -23.49 -0.83 14.50
N ALA A 123 -23.27 -1.19 13.23
CA ALA A 123 -23.05 -2.59 12.84
C ALA A 123 -21.81 -3.16 13.53
N ARG A 124 -20.69 -2.42 13.51
CA ARG A 124 -19.45 -2.86 14.18
C ARG A 124 -19.57 -2.91 15.71
N ALA A 125 -20.30 -1.97 16.32
CA ALA A 125 -20.57 -2.00 17.76
C ALA A 125 -21.42 -3.22 18.15
N ARG A 126 -22.45 -3.59 17.35
CA ARG A 126 -23.25 -4.81 17.56
C ARG A 126 -22.46 -6.10 17.44
N GLU A 127 -21.47 -6.12 16.54
CA GLU A 127 -20.55 -7.25 16.33
C GLU A 127 -19.45 -7.33 17.39
N ALA A 128 -19.43 -6.45 18.40
CA ALA A 128 -18.34 -6.27 19.37
C ALA A 128 -16.95 -6.09 18.71
N ALA A 129 -16.93 -5.56 17.49
CA ALA A 129 -15.74 -5.30 16.70
C ALA A 129 -15.23 -3.86 16.84
N LEU A 130 -15.84 -3.06 17.71
CA LEU A 130 -15.43 -1.71 18.05
C LEU A 130 -14.72 -1.72 19.40
N ILE A 131 -13.51 -1.21 19.42
CA ILE A 131 -12.66 -1.12 20.60
C ILE A 131 -12.30 0.35 20.84
N VAL A 132 -12.47 0.82 22.04
CA VAL A 132 -12.08 2.17 22.45
C VAL A 132 -10.67 2.13 23.04
N ILE A 133 -9.81 3.05 22.62
CA ILE A 133 -8.45 3.19 23.14
C ILE A 133 -8.29 4.59 23.73
N ASP A 134 -7.50 4.70 24.76
CA ASP A 134 -7.07 5.98 25.29
C ASP A 134 -6.35 6.80 24.21
N ASN A 135 -5.89 7.96 24.56
CA ASN A 135 -5.21 8.85 23.61
C ASN A 135 -3.90 8.23 23.09
N PHE A 136 -3.73 8.21 21.75
CA PHE A 136 -2.46 7.85 21.12
C PHE A 136 -1.46 9.00 21.22
N ASN A 137 -0.47 8.87 22.09
CA ASN A 137 0.56 9.87 22.28
C ASN A 137 1.94 9.32 21.88
N TYR A 138 2.23 9.35 20.57
CA TYR A 138 3.52 8.92 20.03
C TYR A 138 4.43 10.14 19.83
N GLU A 139 5.48 10.28 20.65
CA GLU A 139 6.48 11.35 20.51
C GLU A 139 7.25 11.21 19.19
N SER A 140 7.57 9.99 18.79
CA SER A 140 8.25 9.67 17.54
C SER A 140 7.55 8.53 16.80
N PRO A 141 7.63 8.48 15.44
CA PRO A 141 7.05 7.39 14.67
C PRO A 141 7.70 6.05 15.03
N SER A 142 6.91 5.05 15.47
CA SER A 142 7.39 3.73 15.87
C SER A 142 6.44 2.61 15.47
N THR A 143 6.79 1.91 14.39
CA THR A 143 6.03 0.72 13.93
C THR A 143 6.07 -0.42 14.95
N LYS A 144 7.15 -0.51 15.74
CA LYS A 144 7.30 -1.54 16.78
C LYS A 144 6.27 -1.38 17.90
N GLN A 145 6.01 -0.15 18.33
CA GLN A 145 4.97 0.15 19.33
C GLN A 145 3.59 -0.22 18.81
N MET A 146 3.29 0.15 17.55
CA MET A 146 2.02 -0.20 16.90
C MET A 146 1.81 -1.71 16.80
N VAL A 147 2.83 -2.46 16.38
CA VAL A 147 2.76 -3.94 16.31
C VAL A 147 2.60 -4.54 17.72
N SER A 148 3.27 -4.00 18.73
CA SER A 148 3.13 -4.45 20.13
C SER A 148 1.70 -4.25 20.63
N LEU A 149 1.08 -3.09 20.33
CA LEU A 149 -0.31 -2.81 20.66
C LEU A 149 -1.27 -3.79 19.98
N LEU A 150 -1.16 -3.97 18.66
CA LEU A 150 -2.00 -4.91 17.91
C LEU A 150 -1.84 -6.35 18.38
N GLY A 151 -0.63 -6.73 18.82
CA GLY A 151 -0.35 -8.02 19.44
C GLY A 151 -0.99 -8.18 20.81
N ALA A 152 -0.99 -7.14 21.64
CA ALA A 152 -1.66 -7.14 22.94
C ALA A 152 -3.19 -7.26 22.82
N LEU A 153 -3.77 -6.62 21.79
CA LEU A 153 -5.20 -6.69 21.47
C LEU A 153 -5.60 -8.01 20.75
N GLY A 154 -4.65 -8.84 20.33
CA GLY A 154 -4.93 -10.09 19.60
C GLY A 154 -5.54 -9.89 18.20
N VAL A 155 -5.27 -8.73 17.56
CA VAL A 155 -5.86 -8.36 16.25
C VAL A 155 -4.85 -8.32 15.10
N THR A 156 -3.67 -8.89 15.26
CA THR A 156 -2.59 -8.87 14.25
C THR A 156 -2.98 -9.44 12.90
N ASP A 157 -3.83 -10.44 12.85
CA ASP A 157 -4.25 -11.12 11.62
C ASP A 157 -5.51 -10.50 10.98
N LYS A 158 -6.20 -9.62 11.70
CA LYS A 158 -7.41 -8.94 11.25
C LYS A 158 -7.09 -7.63 10.53
N LYS A 159 -8.03 -7.17 9.73
CA LYS A 159 -7.98 -5.82 9.16
C LYS A 159 -8.40 -4.82 10.22
N VAL A 160 -7.51 -3.93 10.57
CA VAL A 160 -7.69 -2.96 11.65
C VAL A 160 -7.79 -1.54 11.08
N LEU A 161 -8.83 -0.83 11.48
CA LEU A 161 -8.99 0.60 11.23
C LEU A 161 -8.75 1.36 12.53
N ILE A 162 -7.79 2.26 12.53
CA ILE A 162 -7.45 3.11 13.68
C ILE A 162 -7.97 4.52 13.40
N LEU A 163 -8.87 4.99 14.25
CA LEU A 163 -9.49 6.31 14.18
C LEU A 163 -8.95 7.20 15.30
N THR A 164 -8.25 8.25 14.90
CA THR A 164 -7.62 9.21 15.82
C THR A 164 -8.46 10.48 15.97
N ASP A 165 -8.30 11.16 17.08
CA ASP A 165 -8.82 12.51 17.26
C ASP A 165 -7.90 13.50 16.51
N GLY A 166 -8.38 13.95 15.35
CA GLY A 166 -7.58 14.79 14.46
C GLY A 166 -6.42 14.09 13.76
N VAL A 167 -5.56 14.87 13.11
CA VAL A 167 -4.43 14.36 12.31
C VAL A 167 -3.21 14.15 13.20
N LYS A 168 -2.88 12.91 13.52
CA LYS A 168 -1.69 12.51 14.29
C LYS A 168 -0.64 11.88 13.37
N ASN A 169 0.29 12.70 12.87
CA ASN A 169 1.30 12.26 11.90
C ASN A 169 2.16 11.09 12.40
N ASN A 170 2.57 11.11 13.67
CA ASN A 170 3.42 10.05 14.22
C ASN A 170 2.69 8.70 14.28
N VAL A 171 1.40 8.70 14.62
CA VAL A 171 0.55 7.49 14.62
C VAL A 171 0.34 7.00 13.19
N PHE A 172 0.04 7.90 12.25
CA PHE A 172 -0.11 7.56 10.83
C PHE A 172 1.16 6.92 10.25
N LEU A 173 2.33 7.52 10.49
CA LEU A 173 3.61 6.98 10.01
C LEU A 173 3.93 5.62 10.66
N SER A 174 3.53 5.41 11.91
CA SER A 174 3.72 4.13 12.62
C SER A 174 2.86 3.01 12.06
N GLY A 175 1.62 3.31 11.62
CA GLY A 175 0.68 2.33 11.07
C GLY A 175 0.80 2.13 9.55
N ARG A 176 1.29 3.12 8.79
CA ARG A 176 1.30 3.12 7.32
C ARG A 176 1.99 1.91 6.68
N ASN A 177 3.05 1.39 7.30
CA ASN A 177 3.80 0.25 6.77
C ASN A 177 3.14 -1.11 7.05
N LEU A 178 2.08 -1.16 7.84
CA LEU A 178 1.38 -2.40 8.17
C LEU A 178 0.28 -2.67 7.14
N GLN A 179 0.36 -3.82 6.45
CA GLN A 179 -0.51 -4.13 5.30
C GLN A 179 -2.01 -4.19 5.62
N ARG A 180 -2.38 -4.62 6.85
CA ARG A 180 -3.77 -4.79 7.27
C ARG A 180 -4.26 -3.69 8.21
N THR A 181 -3.50 -2.60 8.33
CA THR A 181 -3.81 -1.50 9.25
C THR A 181 -3.99 -0.21 8.46
N HIS A 182 -5.12 0.46 8.68
CA HIS A 182 -5.38 1.80 8.19
C HIS A 182 -5.50 2.76 9.36
N VAL A 183 -4.80 3.89 9.29
CA VAL A 183 -4.86 4.96 10.29
C VAL A 183 -5.42 6.20 9.62
N MET A 184 -6.45 6.78 10.19
CA MET A 184 -7.06 8.02 9.68
C MET A 184 -7.77 8.78 10.80
N PRO A 185 -7.96 10.10 10.64
CA PRO A 185 -8.77 10.87 11.59
C PRO A 185 -10.25 10.45 11.52
N TYR A 186 -10.92 10.49 12.66
CA TYR A 186 -12.35 10.14 12.78
C TYR A 186 -13.24 10.97 11.85
N ALA A 187 -12.89 12.24 11.62
CA ALA A 187 -13.64 13.15 10.74
C ALA A 187 -13.68 12.65 9.28
N ASP A 188 -12.59 12.05 8.77
CA ASP A 188 -12.41 11.68 7.36
C ASP A 188 -12.88 10.25 7.06
N VAL A 189 -13.32 9.51 8.07
CA VAL A 189 -13.73 8.12 7.89
C VAL A 189 -14.98 8.01 7.00
N SER A 190 -14.91 7.15 5.99
CA SER A 190 -16.07 6.80 5.16
C SER A 190 -16.66 5.44 5.57
N THR A 191 -17.92 5.21 5.20
CA THR A 191 -18.60 3.92 5.38
C THR A 191 -17.79 2.74 4.83
N TYR A 192 -17.09 2.94 3.71
CA TYR A 192 -16.25 1.91 3.10
C TYR A 192 -15.11 1.47 4.02
N HIS A 193 -14.39 2.40 4.66
CA HIS A 193 -13.28 2.07 5.55
C HIS A 193 -13.74 1.27 6.78
N ILE A 194 -14.90 1.63 7.36
CA ILE A 194 -15.49 0.93 8.52
C ILE A 194 -15.87 -0.51 8.13
N LEU A 195 -16.50 -0.69 6.97
CA LEU A 195 -16.93 -2.03 6.51
C LEU A 195 -15.76 -2.87 5.98
N TRP A 196 -14.69 -2.24 5.48
CA TRP A 196 -13.49 -2.93 5.03
C TRP A 196 -12.72 -3.55 6.20
N SER A 197 -12.73 -2.92 7.36
CA SER A 197 -12.02 -3.39 8.55
C SER A 197 -12.82 -4.44 9.31
N ASP A 198 -12.14 -5.44 9.86
CA ASP A 198 -12.73 -6.44 10.75
C ASP A 198 -12.86 -5.90 12.19
N VAL A 199 -11.94 -5.03 12.60
CA VAL A 199 -11.91 -4.38 13.91
C VAL A 199 -11.66 -2.88 13.74
N VAL A 200 -12.41 -2.07 14.48
CA VAL A 200 -12.29 -0.61 14.50
C VAL A 200 -11.77 -0.19 15.87
N LEU A 201 -10.60 0.42 15.90
CA LEU A 201 -10.01 1.03 17.09
C LEU A 201 -10.32 2.52 17.07
N VAL A 202 -11.02 3.03 18.06
CA VAL A 202 -11.40 4.44 18.14
C VAL A 202 -10.76 5.06 19.37
N GLU A 203 -10.14 6.20 19.18
CA GLU A 203 -9.62 7.00 20.28
C GLU A 203 -10.76 7.59 21.11
N SER A 204 -10.65 7.55 22.44
CA SER A 204 -11.69 8.03 23.35
C SER A 204 -12.07 9.49 23.08
N ASN A 205 -11.09 10.35 22.87
CA ASN A 205 -11.29 11.76 22.58
C ASN A 205 -12.08 12.00 21.28
N ALA A 206 -11.91 11.11 20.27
CA ALA A 206 -12.65 11.19 19.02
C ALA A 206 -14.15 10.93 19.18
N LEU A 207 -14.55 10.26 20.27
CA LEU A 207 -15.94 10.03 20.66
C LEU A 207 -16.48 11.05 21.68
N GLY A 208 -15.62 11.99 22.10
CA GLY A 208 -15.97 13.00 23.10
C GLY A 208 -15.89 12.51 24.56
N TYR A 209 -15.17 11.42 24.81
CA TYR A 209 -14.91 10.92 26.17
C TYR A 209 -13.47 11.20 26.59
N GLU A 210 -13.30 11.71 27.80
CA GLU A 210 -12.02 11.72 28.46
C GLU A 210 -11.96 10.52 29.44
N LEU A 211 -11.21 9.49 29.06
CA LEU A 211 -10.94 8.38 29.96
C LEU A 211 -9.82 8.78 30.93
N ALA A 212 -10.05 8.55 32.24
CA ALA A 212 -9.04 8.82 33.26
C ALA A 212 -7.72 8.09 32.94
N ALA A 213 -6.58 8.79 33.05
CA ALA A 213 -5.27 8.19 32.84
C ALA A 213 -5.04 7.04 33.81
N VAL A 214 -4.71 5.86 33.32
CA VAL A 214 -4.27 4.73 34.12
C VAL A 214 -2.75 4.67 34.07
N GLU A 215 -2.09 4.65 35.24
CA GLU A 215 -0.64 4.44 35.32
C GLU A 215 -0.31 3.04 34.79
N GLU A 216 0.28 2.98 33.60
CA GLU A 216 0.77 1.75 33.03
C GLU A 216 2.02 1.32 33.81
N LYS A 217 1.96 0.19 34.53
CA LYS A 217 3.16 -0.46 35.03
C LYS A 217 4.05 -0.76 33.84
N ALA A 218 5.17 -0.06 33.74
CA ALA A 218 6.16 -0.26 32.66
C ALA A 218 6.44 -1.75 32.52
N ARG A 219 6.08 -2.33 31.39
CA ARG A 219 6.31 -3.74 31.07
C ARG A 219 7.80 -3.98 31.18
N ALA A 220 8.24 -4.74 32.21
CA ALA A 220 9.64 -5.00 32.50
C ALA A 220 10.38 -5.35 31.21
N ALA A 221 11.36 -4.55 30.84
CA ALA A 221 12.16 -4.76 29.65
C ALA A 221 12.77 -6.18 29.74
N ARG A 222 12.49 -7.05 28.78
CA ARG A 222 13.13 -8.37 28.71
C ARG A 222 14.64 -8.19 28.80
N PRO A 223 15.33 -8.92 29.69
CA PRO A 223 16.77 -8.76 29.86
C PRO A 223 17.49 -9.01 28.53
N LYS A 224 18.35 -8.08 28.13
CA LYS A 224 19.14 -8.08 26.88
C LYS A 224 20.22 -9.19 26.83
N SER A 225 20.14 -10.24 27.65
CA SER A 225 21.20 -11.23 27.84
C SER A 225 21.38 -12.26 26.71
N GLU A 226 20.37 -12.46 25.83
CA GLU A 226 20.49 -13.53 24.82
C GLU A 226 20.98 -13.10 23.45
N SER A 227 21.05 -11.78 23.15
CA SER A 227 21.53 -11.33 21.84
C SER A 227 23.05 -11.25 21.68
N LYS A 228 23.79 -11.19 22.79
CA LYS A 228 25.27 -11.13 22.76
C LYS A 228 25.93 -12.48 22.47
N SER A 229 25.32 -13.60 22.90
CA SER A 229 25.90 -14.94 22.67
C SER A 229 25.82 -15.37 21.21
N ARG A 230 24.71 -15.07 20.50
CA ARG A 230 24.54 -15.37 19.05
C ARG A 230 25.47 -14.57 18.13
N GLY A 231 25.85 -13.36 18.52
CA GLY A 231 26.79 -12.51 17.79
C GLY A 231 28.24 -13.03 17.91
N ALA A 232 28.67 -13.48 19.08
CA ALA A 232 29.99 -14.03 19.33
C ALA A 232 30.17 -15.39 18.60
N GLU A 233 29.21 -16.29 18.70
CA GLU A 233 29.23 -17.60 18.02
C GLU A 233 29.23 -17.47 16.47
N LYS A 234 28.59 -16.44 15.94
CA LYS A 234 28.58 -16.16 14.48
C LYS A 234 29.90 -15.52 14.02
N ALA A 235 30.62 -14.79 14.90
CA ALA A 235 31.94 -14.25 14.62
C ALA A 235 33.00 -15.37 14.68
N GLU A 236 32.97 -16.24 15.66
CA GLU A 236 33.87 -17.41 15.77
C GLU A 236 33.69 -18.40 14.62
N ARG A 237 32.46 -18.65 14.16
CA ARG A 237 32.20 -19.47 12.95
C ARG A 237 32.70 -18.81 11.65
N LYS A 238 32.74 -17.49 11.57
CA LYS A 238 33.35 -16.79 10.41
C LYS A 238 34.88 -16.86 10.41
N THR A 239 35.52 -16.71 11.58
CA THR A 239 36.98 -16.81 11.71
C THR A 239 37.46 -18.24 11.47
N ALA A 240 36.75 -19.26 11.96
CA ALA A 240 37.03 -20.67 11.70
C ALA A 240 36.91 -21.05 10.22
N LYS A 241 35.91 -20.50 9.50
CA LYS A 241 35.73 -20.73 8.04
C LYS A 241 36.78 -20.03 7.19
N THR A 242 37.33 -18.89 7.62
CA THR A 242 38.43 -18.21 6.93
C THR A 242 39.77 -18.91 7.17
N ALA A 243 40.03 -19.46 8.37
CA ALA A 243 41.21 -20.22 8.69
C ALA A 243 41.30 -21.53 7.87
N THR A 244 40.20 -22.26 7.73
CA THR A 244 40.13 -23.47 6.89
C THR A 244 40.22 -23.19 5.37
N LYS A 245 39.73 -22.03 4.87
CA LYS A 245 39.93 -21.62 3.51
C LYS A 245 41.40 -21.28 3.17
N ASN A 246 42.10 -20.61 4.10
CA ASN A 246 43.52 -20.28 3.92
C ASN A 246 44.42 -21.50 3.99
N SER A 247 44.12 -22.49 4.81
CA SER A 247 44.90 -23.74 4.87
C SER A 247 44.75 -24.60 3.61
N ASN A 248 43.55 -24.59 3.01
CA ASN A 248 43.30 -25.30 1.74
C ASN A 248 43.92 -24.58 0.53
N ALA A 249 43.96 -23.24 0.51
CA ALA A 249 44.63 -22.47 -0.54
C ALA A 249 46.15 -22.71 -0.53
N HIS A 250 46.79 -22.85 0.66
CA HIS A 250 48.20 -23.17 0.80
C HIS A 250 48.52 -24.60 0.35
N LYS A 251 47.62 -25.57 0.59
CA LYS A 251 47.81 -26.96 0.11
C LYS A 251 47.66 -27.07 -1.41
N THR A 252 46.77 -26.34 -2.03
CA THR A 252 46.57 -26.31 -3.50
C THR A 252 47.75 -25.60 -4.19
N ALA A 253 48.24 -24.48 -3.62
CA ALA A 253 49.43 -23.78 -4.16
C ALA A 253 50.70 -24.66 -4.10
N ARG A 254 50.88 -25.42 -3.02
CA ARG A 254 52.04 -26.36 -2.88
C ARG A 254 51.94 -27.55 -3.83
N LYS A 255 50.72 -28.00 -4.20
CA LYS A 255 50.51 -29.08 -5.17
C LYS A 255 50.68 -28.58 -6.62
N ALA A 256 50.35 -27.34 -6.92
CA ALA A 256 50.58 -26.68 -8.22
C ALA A 256 52.08 -26.39 -8.45
N ALA A 257 52.82 -25.92 -7.43
CA ALA A 257 54.26 -25.69 -7.49
C ALA A 257 55.05 -27.00 -7.71
N LYS A 258 54.56 -28.13 -7.17
CA LYS A 258 55.19 -29.45 -7.37
C LYS A 258 54.89 -30.09 -8.75
N ALA A 259 53.79 -29.63 -9.44
CA ALA A 259 53.43 -30.05 -10.80
C ALA A 259 54.15 -29.22 -11.87
N ALA A 260 54.49 -27.96 -11.59
CA ALA A 260 55.17 -27.05 -12.55
C ALA A 260 56.71 -27.34 -12.69
N GLY A 261 57.29 -28.23 -11.86
CA GLY A 261 58.69 -28.60 -11.91
C GLY A 261 59.07 -29.70 -12.91
N LYS A 262 58.12 -30.20 -13.70
CA LYS A 262 58.40 -31.25 -14.72
C LYS A 262 57.73 -30.90 -16.06
N SER A 263 58.32 -29.97 -16.82
CA SER A 263 58.36 -29.95 -18.30
C SER A 263 58.78 -28.56 -18.76
N ALA A 264 60.09 -28.41 -18.95
CA ALA A 264 60.65 -27.35 -19.78
C ALA A 264 61.13 -27.96 -21.08
N LYS A 265 60.47 -27.57 -22.19
CA LYS A 265 61.13 -27.48 -23.55
C LYS A 265 60.33 -26.46 -24.36
N PRO A 266 61.06 -25.57 -25.06
CA PRO A 266 60.47 -24.41 -25.73
C PRO A 266 60.03 -24.68 -27.15
N LYS A 267 58.96 -24.06 -27.63
CA LYS A 267 58.71 -23.85 -29.07
C LYS A 267 58.27 -22.42 -29.35
N ALA A 268 58.87 -21.91 -30.39
CA ALA A 268 58.97 -20.54 -30.86
C ALA A 268 57.65 -19.98 -31.46
N LYS A 269 57.53 -18.68 -31.33
CA LYS A 269 57.01 -17.60 -32.19
C LYS A 269 56.00 -17.92 -33.31
N SER A 270 54.86 -17.31 -33.34
CA SER A 270 54.38 -16.53 -34.47
C SER A 270 53.44 -15.40 -34.06
N ALA A 271 53.79 -14.22 -34.52
CA ALA A 271 53.11 -12.96 -34.31
C ALA A 271 51.89 -12.83 -35.23
N LYS A 272 50.79 -12.27 -34.76
CA LYS A 272 49.82 -11.58 -35.65
C LYS A 272 49.28 -10.32 -34.98
N LYS A 273 49.35 -9.26 -35.77
CA LYS A 273 49.09 -7.84 -35.55
C LYS A 273 47.61 -7.53 -35.21
N PRO A 274 47.38 -6.35 -34.62
CA PRO A 274 46.04 -5.85 -34.26
C PRO A 274 45.38 -5.10 -35.41
N ALA A 275 44.07 -5.14 -35.49
CA ALA A 275 43.25 -4.36 -36.40
C ALA A 275 42.58 -3.18 -35.72
N ALA A 276 42.55 -2.10 -36.43
CA ALA A 276 42.34 -0.72 -36.07
C ALA A 276 40.91 -0.33 -35.71
N LYS A 277 40.82 0.67 -34.84
CA LYS A 277 39.69 1.58 -34.62
C LYS A 277 39.37 2.37 -35.92
N LYS A 278 38.08 2.54 -36.21
CA LYS A 278 37.59 3.65 -37.04
C LYS A 278 36.60 4.47 -36.28
N SER A 279 36.99 5.69 -36.01
CA SER A 279 36.21 6.87 -35.70
C SER A 279 35.64 7.49 -36.98
N ALA A 280 34.42 7.96 -36.94
CA ALA A 280 33.93 9.02 -37.84
C ALA A 280 32.68 9.59 -37.16
N GLY A 281 32.51 10.84 -36.90
CA GLY A 281 32.78 12.00 -37.71
C GLY A 281 31.48 12.81 -37.72
N LYS A 282 31.44 13.89 -36.89
CA LYS A 282 30.43 14.95 -36.91
C LYS A 282 30.29 15.53 -38.32
N LYS A 283 29.05 15.88 -38.73
CA LYS A 283 28.82 17.10 -39.53
C LYS A 283 27.48 17.76 -39.23
N LYS A 284 27.57 19.04 -38.90
CA LYS A 284 26.59 20.08 -38.76
C LYS A 284 26.07 20.60 -40.10
N LYS A 285 25.01 21.43 -40.00
CA LYS A 285 24.39 22.47 -40.87
C LYS A 285 23.16 21.92 -41.61
N GLY A 286 22.01 22.60 -41.53
CA GLY A 286 21.63 24.02 -41.38
C GLY A 286 20.69 24.42 -42.53
N LYS A 287 19.47 24.68 -42.22
CA LYS A 287 18.58 25.75 -42.66
C LYS A 287 17.16 25.40 -42.26
#